data_08815974fe6d83b43f2fdc732a763fb3
#
_entry.id   08815974fe6d83b43f2fdc732a763fb3
#
_cell.length_a   1.000
_cell.length_b   1.000
_cell.length_c   1.000
_cell.angle_alpha   90.00
_cell.angle_beta   90.00
_cell.angle_gamma   90.00
#
_symmetry.space_group_name_H-M   'P 1'
#
loop_
_entity.id
_entity.type
_entity.pdbx_description
1 polymer ?
#
loop_
_entity_poly.entity_id
_entity_poly.type
_entity_poly.pdbx_seq_one_letter_code
_entity_poly.pdbx_strand_id
1 'polypeptide(L)'
;MLSTEKEKLKTIVDKIQAFGRSTLATNEAILHALKNCESCELNKITNLSKKERYEIIDDIDNSIITIFALYSPEARDLRLLVAYLKITNELDRAAKQSNAFIRDFPGLITTDVDKDFILEYAVPLQKSTVHTLSNVVSLLAERDKDMVQEQY
;
A
#
# COMPACT_ATOMS: atom_id res chain seq x y z
N MET A 1 11.46 25.07 -7.01
CA MET A 1 11.10 24.52 -5.69
C MET A 1 12.23 24.80 -4.69
N LEU A 2 11.89 25.32 -3.51
CA LEU A 2 12.84 25.56 -2.44
C LEU A 2 13.35 24.22 -1.86
N SER A 3 14.59 24.18 -1.35
CA SER A 3 15.16 22.94 -0.81
C SER A 3 14.36 22.35 0.34
N THR A 4 13.79 23.20 1.23
CA THR A 4 12.93 22.77 2.34
C THR A 4 11.63 22.13 1.85
N GLU A 5 11.06 22.68 0.78
CA GLU A 5 9.87 22.11 0.14
C GLU A 5 10.17 20.75 -0.47
N LYS A 6 11.34 20.60 -1.15
CA LYS A 6 11.80 19.31 -1.70
C LYS A 6 11.99 18.27 -0.60
N GLU A 7 12.56 18.64 0.54
CA GLU A 7 12.73 17.75 1.69
C GLU A 7 11.38 17.26 2.22
N LYS A 8 10.39 18.15 2.30
CA LYS A 8 9.04 17.81 2.74
C LYS A 8 8.34 16.89 1.75
N LEU A 9 8.50 17.12 0.46
CA LEU A 9 7.97 16.24 -0.59
C LEU A 9 8.62 14.85 -0.51
N LYS A 10 9.93 14.79 -0.33
CA LYS A 10 10.64 13.51 -0.14
C LYS A 10 10.11 12.75 1.07
N THR A 11 9.89 13.45 2.18
CA THR A 11 9.32 12.84 3.38
C THR A 11 7.94 12.22 3.11
N ILE A 12 7.09 12.89 2.33
CA ILE A 12 5.78 12.38 1.93
C ILE A 12 5.94 11.10 1.10
N VAL A 13 6.82 11.11 0.10
CA VAL A 13 7.08 9.92 -0.74
C VAL A 13 7.58 8.76 0.10
N ASP A 14 8.48 9.01 1.05
CA ASP A 14 9.00 7.99 1.96
C ASP A 14 7.89 7.36 2.80
N LYS A 15 6.96 8.17 3.30
CA LYS A 15 5.80 7.70 4.06
C LYS A 15 4.85 6.84 3.21
N ILE A 16 4.56 7.29 2.01
CA ILE A 16 3.71 6.55 1.06
C ILE A 16 4.38 5.24 0.67
N GLN A 17 5.69 5.26 0.42
CA GLN A 17 6.47 4.08 0.09
C GLN A 17 6.46 3.06 1.24
N ALA A 18 6.62 3.51 2.48
CA ALA A 18 6.54 2.65 3.66
C ALA A 18 5.17 1.99 3.78
N PHE A 19 4.10 2.74 3.53
CA PHE A 19 2.73 2.22 3.52
C PHE A 19 2.53 1.19 2.40
N GLY A 20 3.03 1.48 1.21
CA GLY A 20 3.00 0.56 0.08
C GLY A 20 3.74 -0.75 0.36
N ARG A 21 4.93 -0.68 0.94
CA ARG A 21 5.72 -1.85 1.32
C ARG A 21 5.02 -2.71 2.37
N SER A 22 4.39 -2.07 3.36
CA SER A 22 3.62 -2.77 4.39
C SER A 22 2.44 -3.53 3.77
N THR A 23 1.71 -2.89 2.87
CA THR A 23 0.59 -3.51 2.16
C THR A 23 1.05 -4.66 1.26
N LEU A 24 2.18 -4.48 0.57
CA LEU A 24 2.79 -5.54 -0.24
C LEU A 24 3.19 -6.73 0.63
N ALA A 25 3.86 -6.51 1.76
CA ALA A 25 4.30 -7.56 2.66
C ALA A 25 3.13 -8.40 3.18
N THR A 26 2.03 -7.75 3.54
CA THR A 26 0.80 -8.44 3.94
C THR A 26 0.28 -9.34 2.82
N ASN A 27 0.24 -8.85 1.59
CA ASN A 27 -0.27 -9.60 0.44
C ASN A 27 0.68 -10.73 0.01
N GLU A 28 1.98 -10.55 0.16
CA GLU A 28 2.96 -11.64 -0.03
C GLU A 28 2.75 -12.76 0.99
N ALA A 29 2.49 -12.40 2.24
CA ALA A 29 2.18 -13.37 3.30
C ALA A 29 0.88 -14.11 3.02
N ILE A 30 -0.15 -13.44 2.51
CA ILE A 30 -1.40 -14.07 2.07
C ILE A 30 -1.12 -15.07 0.95
N LEU A 31 -0.35 -14.69 -0.06
CA LEU A 31 -0.01 -15.57 -1.17
C LEU A 31 0.74 -16.82 -0.70
N HIS A 32 1.71 -16.64 0.19
CA HIS A 32 2.46 -17.76 0.77
C HIS A 32 1.53 -18.70 1.53
N ALA A 33 0.63 -18.19 2.34
CA ALA A 33 -0.34 -18.97 3.08
C ALA A 33 -1.28 -19.77 2.16
N LEU A 34 -1.73 -19.15 1.06
CA LEU A 34 -2.60 -19.83 0.08
C LEU A 34 -1.88 -20.95 -0.67
N LYS A 35 -0.63 -20.73 -1.05
CA LYS A 35 0.18 -21.75 -1.75
C LYS A 35 0.49 -22.95 -0.89
N ASN A 36 0.67 -22.75 0.40
CA ASN A 36 1.04 -23.79 1.36
C ASN A 36 -0.15 -24.16 2.27
N CYS A 37 -1.36 -24.05 1.73
CA CYS A 37 -2.57 -24.16 2.51
C CYS A 37 -2.90 -25.59 2.90
N GLU A 38 -2.60 -25.97 4.13
CA GLU A 38 -3.22 -27.12 4.78
C GLU A 38 -4.48 -26.69 5.54
N SER A 39 -4.39 -25.61 6.33
CA SER A 39 -5.51 -25.03 7.09
C SER A 39 -5.79 -23.58 6.75
N CYS A 40 -5.01 -22.97 5.87
CA CYS A 40 -5.11 -21.54 5.47
C CYS A 40 -5.22 -20.61 6.67
N GLU A 41 -4.27 -20.69 7.59
CA GLU A 41 -4.25 -19.88 8.80
C GLU A 41 -3.87 -18.41 8.51
N LEU A 42 -4.78 -17.68 7.87
CA LEU A 42 -4.56 -16.27 7.53
C LEU A 42 -4.57 -15.36 8.75
N ASN A 43 -5.21 -15.79 9.84
CA ASN A 43 -5.30 -15.00 11.08
C ASN A 43 -3.96 -14.73 11.76
N LYS A 44 -2.91 -15.45 11.40
CA LYS A 44 -1.55 -15.23 11.91
C LYS A 44 -0.78 -14.17 11.13
N ILE A 45 -1.32 -13.68 10.02
CA ILE A 45 -0.66 -12.69 9.17
C ILE A 45 -0.73 -11.33 9.83
N THR A 46 0.42 -10.66 9.93
CA THR A 46 0.51 -9.30 10.41
C THR A 46 -0.05 -8.33 9.37
N ASN A 47 -0.98 -7.48 9.80
CA ASN A 47 -1.59 -6.47 8.97
C ASN A 47 -1.87 -5.21 9.79
N LEU A 48 -2.01 -4.08 9.10
CA LEU A 48 -2.33 -2.82 9.74
C LEU A 48 -3.79 -2.78 10.18
N SER A 49 -4.03 -2.44 11.45
CA SER A 49 -5.37 -2.20 11.96
C SER A 49 -6.00 -0.95 11.34
N LYS A 50 -7.30 -0.79 11.46
CA LYS A 50 -8.01 0.41 11.02
C LYS A 50 -7.43 1.67 11.68
N LYS A 51 -7.13 1.60 12.97
CA LYS A 51 -6.53 2.72 13.72
C LYS A 51 -5.14 3.07 13.18
N GLU A 52 -4.28 2.07 12.96
CA GLU A 52 -2.94 2.27 12.42
C GLU A 52 -2.99 2.87 11.01
N ARG A 53 -3.91 2.41 10.15
CA ARG A 53 -4.09 2.99 8.82
C ARG A 53 -4.54 4.44 8.87
N TYR A 54 -5.47 4.77 9.75
CA TYR A 54 -5.92 6.16 9.92
C TYR A 54 -4.78 7.07 10.37
N GLU A 55 -3.95 6.63 11.30
CA GLU A 55 -2.80 7.40 11.75
C GLU A 55 -1.80 7.68 10.61
N ILE A 56 -1.53 6.68 9.78
CA ILE A 56 -0.64 6.81 8.62
C ILE A 56 -1.23 7.80 7.61
N ILE A 57 -2.51 7.66 7.29
CA ILE A 57 -3.19 8.50 6.29
C ILE A 57 -3.28 9.94 6.77
N ASP A 58 -3.67 10.17 8.02
CA ASP A 58 -3.75 11.49 8.60
C ASP A 58 -2.38 12.18 8.59
N ASP A 59 -1.32 11.46 8.88
CA ASP A 59 0.03 11.99 8.86
C ASP A 59 0.45 12.41 7.44
N ILE A 60 0.15 11.60 6.43
CA ILE A 60 0.42 11.91 5.03
C ILE A 60 -0.42 13.12 4.58
N ASP A 61 -1.72 13.10 4.86
CA ASP A 61 -2.65 14.16 4.47
C ASP A 61 -2.23 15.49 5.09
N ASN A 62 -1.90 15.50 6.37
CA ASN A 62 -1.44 16.69 7.07
C ASN A 62 -0.12 17.21 6.50
N SER A 63 0.78 16.33 6.12
CA SER A 63 2.04 16.71 5.47
C SER A 63 1.80 17.37 4.12
N ILE A 64 0.85 16.86 3.33
CA ILE A 64 0.46 17.44 2.04
C ILE A 64 -0.20 18.81 2.24
N ILE A 65 -1.15 18.92 3.17
CA ILE A 65 -1.83 20.17 3.49
C ILE A 65 -0.82 21.23 3.95
N THR A 66 0.17 20.85 4.72
CA THR A 66 1.24 21.73 5.18
C THR A 66 2.02 22.35 4.02
N ILE A 67 2.32 21.57 2.98
CA ILE A 67 2.99 22.08 1.78
C ILE A 67 2.10 23.09 1.05
N PHE A 68 0.81 22.81 0.90
CA PHE A 68 -0.14 23.75 0.30
C PHE A 68 -0.16 25.08 1.07
N ALA A 69 -0.19 25.02 2.39
CA ALA A 69 -0.31 26.20 3.24
C ALA A 69 0.97 27.04 3.27
N LEU A 70 2.15 26.41 3.25
CA LEU A 70 3.43 27.09 3.45
C LEU A 70 4.12 27.52 2.17
N TYR A 71 3.94 26.81 1.07
CA TYR A 71 4.79 26.98 -0.12
C TYR A 71 4.04 27.41 -1.39
N SER A 72 2.71 27.49 -1.38
CA SER A 72 1.91 27.85 -2.55
C SER A 72 2.42 27.18 -3.84
N PRO A 73 2.37 25.84 -3.92
CA PRO A 73 3.06 25.08 -4.98
C PRO A 73 2.54 25.46 -6.37
N GLU A 74 3.43 25.48 -7.35
CA GLU A 74 3.11 25.69 -8.75
C GLU A 74 2.37 24.48 -9.34
N ALA A 75 1.79 24.65 -10.51
CA ALA A 75 0.90 23.69 -11.14
C ALA A 75 1.46 22.26 -11.22
N ARG A 76 2.76 22.11 -11.51
CA ARG A 76 3.44 20.79 -11.57
C ARG A 76 3.45 20.12 -10.20
N ASP A 77 3.84 20.85 -9.18
CA ASP A 77 3.96 20.36 -7.81
C ASP A 77 2.59 20.10 -7.21
N LEU A 78 1.61 20.95 -7.55
CA LEU A 78 0.21 20.78 -7.17
C LEU A 78 -0.35 19.46 -7.71
N ARG A 79 -0.11 19.16 -8.98
CA ARG A 79 -0.53 17.88 -9.58
C ARG A 79 0.12 16.69 -8.92
N LEU A 80 1.40 16.82 -8.56
CA LEU A 80 2.14 15.79 -7.87
C LEU A 80 1.54 15.51 -6.49
N LEU A 81 1.23 16.54 -5.72
CA LEU A 81 0.59 16.42 -4.41
C LEU A 81 -0.79 15.77 -4.50
N VAL A 82 -1.59 16.13 -5.50
CA VAL A 82 -2.89 15.50 -5.76
C VAL A 82 -2.71 14.01 -6.10
N ALA A 83 -1.70 13.68 -6.90
CA ALA A 83 -1.38 12.28 -7.22
C ALA A 83 -1.01 11.50 -5.96
N TYR A 84 -0.24 12.08 -5.06
CA TYR A 84 0.12 11.44 -3.78
C TYR A 84 -1.10 11.19 -2.89
N LEU A 85 -2.04 12.13 -2.84
CA LEU A 85 -3.32 11.93 -2.15
C LEU A 85 -4.08 10.73 -2.72
N LYS A 86 -4.17 10.64 -4.03
CA LYS A 86 -4.87 9.55 -4.71
C LYS A 86 -4.20 8.20 -4.46
N ILE A 87 -2.87 8.15 -4.55
CA ILE A 87 -2.10 6.92 -4.28
C ILE A 87 -2.32 6.47 -2.83
N THR A 88 -2.28 7.39 -1.88
CA THR A 88 -2.51 7.10 -0.46
C THR A 88 -3.88 6.48 -0.24
N ASN A 89 -4.92 7.05 -0.85
CA ASN A 89 -6.28 6.55 -0.72
C ASN A 89 -6.45 5.15 -1.35
N GLU A 90 -5.80 4.89 -2.48
CA GLU A 90 -5.84 3.58 -3.13
C GLU A 90 -5.05 2.52 -2.33
N LEU A 91 -3.94 2.90 -1.70
CA LEU A 91 -3.21 2.01 -0.81
C LEU A 91 -4.02 1.66 0.44
N ASP A 92 -4.73 2.64 1.01
CA ASP A 92 -5.65 2.38 2.13
C ASP A 92 -6.74 1.39 1.72
N ARG A 93 -7.30 1.58 0.56
CA ARG A 93 -8.32 0.69 0.01
C ARG A 93 -7.78 -0.73 -0.18
N ALA A 94 -6.57 -0.86 -0.72
CA ALA A 94 -5.91 -2.15 -0.88
C ALA A 94 -5.66 -2.83 0.47
N ALA A 95 -5.16 -2.09 1.46
CA ALA A 95 -4.92 -2.60 2.81
C ALA A 95 -6.22 -3.05 3.49
N LYS A 96 -7.28 -2.27 3.35
CA LYS A 96 -8.61 -2.58 3.87
C LYS A 96 -9.18 -3.86 3.25
N GLN A 97 -9.03 -4.02 1.95
CA GLN A 97 -9.46 -5.22 1.23
C GLN A 97 -8.65 -6.45 1.65
N SER A 98 -7.35 -6.29 1.87
CA SER A 98 -6.49 -7.36 2.37
C SER A 98 -6.93 -7.83 3.76
N ASN A 99 -7.29 -6.89 4.63
CA ASN A 99 -7.79 -7.20 5.97
C ASN A 99 -9.11 -7.96 5.91
N ALA A 100 -10.01 -7.55 5.02
CA ALA A 100 -11.28 -8.24 4.80
C ALA A 100 -11.06 -9.68 4.29
N PHE A 101 -10.11 -9.87 3.39
CA PHE A 101 -9.75 -11.18 2.87
C PHE A 101 -9.21 -12.09 3.99
N ILE A 102 -8.31 -11.59 4.81
CA ILE A 102 -7.75 -12.33 5.95
C ILE A 102 -8.86 -12.77 6.91
N ARG A 103 -9.83 -11.90 7.17
CA ARG A 103 -10.94 -12.17 8.07
C ARG A 103 -11.92 -13.19 7.49
N ASP A 104 -12.28 -13.05 6.22
CA ASP A 104 -13.44 -13.74 5.65
C ASP A 104 -13.07 -15.03 4.89
N PHE A 105 -11.89 -15.10 4.27
CA PHE A 105 -11.51 -16.23 3.43
C PHE A 105 -11.45 -17.57 4.18
N PRO A 106 -10.92 -17.68 5.41
CA PRO A 106 -10.86 -18.94 6.12
C PRO A 106 -12.23 -19.61 6.31
N GLY A 107 -13.30 -18.80 6.44
CA GLY A 107 -14.66 -19.31 6.56
C GLY A 107 -15.20 -19.94 5.28
N LEU A 108 -14.62 -19.62 4.11
CA LEU A 108 -15.04 -20.16 2.82
C LEU A 108 -14.50 -21.57 2.55
N ILE A 109 -13.44 -21.97 3.23
CA ILE A 109 -12.79 -23.28 3.04
C ILE A 109 -13.09 -24.25 4.18
N THR A 110 -14.30 -24.22 4.69
CA THR A 110 -14.81 -25.19 5.66
C THR A 110 -15.30 -26.45 4.95
N THR A 111 -15.52 -27.50 5.69
CA THR A 111 -15.64 -28.93 5.38
C THR A 111 -16.46 -29.33 4.14
N ASP A 112 -17.37 -28.51 3.64
CA ASP A 112 -18.26 -28.87 2.53
C ASP A 112 -17.89 -28.20 1.20
N VAL A 113 -16.81 -27.43 1.18
CA VAL A 113 -16.39 -26.67 0.01
C VAL A 113 -15.12 -27.30 -0.55
N ASP A 114 -15.05 -27.46 -1.88
CA ASP A 114 -13.85 -27.94 -2.55
C ASP A 114 -12.74 -26.88 -2.45
N LYS A 115 -11.86 -27.11 -1.48
CA LYS A 115 -10.70 -26.25 -1.20
C LYS A 115 -9.81 -26.10 -2.42
N ASP A 116 -9.52 -27.20 -3.11
CA ASP A 116 -8.64 -27.19 -4.28
C ASP A 116 -9.23 -26.34 -5.41
N PHE A 117 -10.55 -26.44 -5.61
CA PHE A 117 -11.26 -25.63 -6.59
C PHE A 117 -11.17 -24.14 -6.27
N ILE A 118 -11.37 -23.75 -5.00
CA ILE A 118 -11.27 -22.34 -4.58
C ILE A 118 -9.84 -21.83 -4.76
N LEU A 119 -8.84 -22.61 -4.36
CA LEU A 119 -7.44 -22.22 -4.45
C LEU A 119 -6.96 -22.11 -5.89
N GLU A 120 -7.52 -22.89 -6.81
CA GLU A 120 -7.23 -22.80 -8.25
C GLU A 120 -7.47 -21.39 -8.78
N TYR A 121 -8.48 -20.68 -8.26
CA TYR A 121 -8.79 -19.30 -8.63
C TYR A 121 -8.14 -18.26 -7.71
N ALA A 122 -8.10 -18.54 -6.41
CA ALA A 122 -7.60 -17.59 -5.43
C ALA A 122 -6.09 -17.35 -5.57
N VAL A 123 -5.30 -18.39 -5.83
CA VAL A 123 -3.83 -18.25 -5.95
C VAL A 123 -3.43 -17.36 -7.13
N PRO A 124 -3.94 -17.55 -8.37
CA PRO A 124 -3.61 -16.65 -9.47
C PRO A 124 -4.05 -15.21 -9.23
N LEU A 125 -5.21 -14.98 -8.62
CA LEU A 125 -5.69 -13.65 -8.28
C LEU A 125 -4.76 -12.97 -7.28
N GLN A 126 -4.33 -13.70 -6.26
CA GLN A 126 -3.41 -13.16 -5.25
C GLN A 126 -2.02 -12.89 -5.82
N LYS A 127 -1.53 -13.73 -6.74
CA LYS A 127 -0.30 -13.46 -7.50
C LYS A 127 -0.39 -12.15 -8.26
N SER A 128 -1.52 -11.90 -8.92
CA SER A 128 -1.76 -10.66 -9.66
C SER A 128 -1.77 -9.44 -8.72
N THR A 129 -2.38 -9.57 -7.55
CA THR A 129 -2.40 -8.52 -6.52
C THR A 129 -0.98 -8.18 -6.05
N VAL A 130 -0.19 -9.20 -5.72
CA VAL A 130 1.21 -9.03 -5.30
C VAL A 130 2.04 -8.36 -6.41
N HIS A 131 1.87 -8.80 -7.65
CA HIS A 131 2.56 -8.22 -8.80
C HIS A 131 2.24 -6.73 -8.96
N THR A 132 0.96 -6.37 -8.89
CA THR A 132 0.50 -4.98 -9.00
C THR A 132 1.08 -4.11 -7.88
N LEU A 133 1.01 -4.57 -6.64
CA LEU A 133 1.56 -3.84 -5.49
C LEU A 133 3.09 -3.71 -5.58
N SER A 134 3.77 -4.74 -6.03
CA SER A 134 5.22 -4.72 -6.26
C SER A 134 5.60 -3.64 -7.28
N ASN A 135 4.83 -3.51 -8.37
CA ASN A 135 5.04 -2.47 -9.36
C ASN A 135 4.83 -1.07 -8.78
N VAL A 136 3.81 -0.87 -7.96
CA VAL A 136 3.56 0.42 -7.30
C VAL A 136 4.73 0.79 -6.38
N VAL A 137 5.19 -0.14 -5.57
CA VAL A 137 6.34 0.09 -4.67
C VAL A 137 7.60 0.43 -5.48
N SER A 138 7.84 -0.27 -6.59
CA SER A 138 8.98 0.01 -7.48
C SER A 138 8.91 1.41 -8.10
N LEU A 139 7.73 1.82 -8.57
CA LEU A 139 7.52 3.17 -9.11
C LEU A 139 7.77 4.26 -8.06
N LEU A 140 7.31 4.06 -6.85
CA LEU A 140 7.56 4.99 -5.75
C LEU A 140 9.06 5.07 -5.41
N ALA A 141 9.77 3.95 -5.44
CA ALA A 141 11.21 3.90 -5.21
C ALA A 141 12.00 4.63 -6.31
N GLU A 142 11.60 4.48 -7.58
CA GLU A 142 12.20 5.21 -8.70
C GLU A 142 11.97 6.71 -8.56
N ARG A 143 10.76 7.11 -8.17
CA ARG A 143 10.43 8.52 -7.94
C ARG A 143 11.28 9.12 -6.82
N ASP A 144 11.50 8.39 -5.75
CA ASP A 144 12.35 8.82 -4.63
C ASP A 144 13.81 9.03 -5.08
N LYS A 145 14.35 8.14 -5.91
CA LYS A 145 15.69 8.29 -6.51
C LYS A 145 15.80 9.53 -7.39
N ASP A 146 14.80 9.78 -8.23
CA ASP A 146 14.76 10.96 -9.10
C ASP A 146 14.77 12.24 -8.28
N MET A 147 14.03 12.29 -7.19
CA MET A 147 14.03 13.44 -6.27
C MET A 147 15.39 13.67 -5.62
N VAL A 148 16.10 12.61 -5.25
CA VAL A 148 17.47 12.72 -4.69
C VAL A 148 18.43 13.24 -5.75
N GLN A 149 18.33 12.78 -6.99
CA GLN A 149 19.19 13.22 -8.10
C GLN A 149 18.96 14.69 -8.47
N GLU A 150 17.71 15.17 -8.42
CA GLU A 150 17.37 16.58 -8.68
C GLU A 150 17.98 17.54 -7.64
N GLN A 151 18.40 17.04 -6.47
CA GLN A 151 19.04 17.83 -5.42
C GLN A 151 20.54 18.09 -5.69
N TYR A 152 21.14 17.38 -6.58
CA TYR A 152 22.54 17.48 -6.97
C TYR A 152 22.66 17.93 -8.43
#